data_e4009b75d1dc42de086503ccae95354a
#
_entry.id   e4009b75d1dc42de086503ccae95354a
#
_cell.length_a   1.000
_cell.length_b   1.000
_cell.length_c   1.000
_cell.angle_alpha   90.00
_cell.angle_beta   90.00
_cell.angle_gamma   90.00
#
_symmetry.space_group_name_H-M   'P 1'
#
loop_
_entity.id
_entity.type
_entity.pdbx_description
1 polymer ?
#
loop_
_entity_poly.entity_id
_entity_poly.type
_entity_poly.pdbx_seq_one_letter_code
_entity_poly.pdbx_strand_id
1 'polypeptide(L)'
;MVSSLPERFSLDLYLVPANDGGKYMRSLTERAPAGGRIRFLDPVPPMQLPDTLNRYDLGVFWLPPVHTNGHLTLPNKYFDYVQARLGIAVGPSPEMADLTRRHELGVVSEDFAPETIAASLRDVTAEDLRTWKRNADRAAPELSFEADARVGHEILRELLAR
;
A
#
# COMPACT_ATOMS: atom_id res chain seq x y z
N MET A 1 15.27 -6.71 -2.89
CA MET A 1 13.97 -7.28 -2.49
C MET A 1 13.29 -8.07 -3.62
N VAL A 2 12.71 -7.45 -4.67
CA VAL A 2 11.98 -8.22 -5.72
C VAL A 2 12.82 -9.33 -6.35
N SER A 3 14.12 -9.09 -6.57
CA SER A 3 15.06 -10.11 -7.09
C SER A 3 15.24 -11.33 -6.16
N SER A 4 14.99 -11.17 -4.87
CA SER A 4 15.09 -12.23 -3.87
C SER A 4 13.79 -13.01 -3.67
N LEU A 5 12.70 -12.56 -4.29
CA LEU A 5 11.40 -13.23 -4.27
C LEU A 5 11.30 -14.29 -5.37
N PRO A 6 10.48 -15.34 -5.20
CA PRO A 6 10.13 -16.28 -6.26
C PRO A 6 9.69 -15.58 -7.55
N GLU A 7 9.88 -16.24 -8.69
CA GLU A 7 9.59 -15.66 -10.02
C GLU A 7 8.13 -15.25 -10.23
N ARG A 8 7.21 -15.84 -9.47
CA ARG A 8 5.78 -15.47 -9.50
C ARG A 8 5.49 -14.04 -9.05
N PHE A 9 6.44 -13.37 -8.38
CA PHE A 9 6.27 -11.97 -7.96
C PHE A 9 6.78 -11.00 -9.03
N SER A 10 5.96 -10.04 -9.38
CA SER A 10 6.33 -8.86 -10.17
C SER A 10 5.89 -7.59 -9.44
N LEU A 11 6.44 -6.45 -9.79
CA LEU A 11 6.14 -5.15 -9.18
C LEU A 11 5.87 -4.12 -10.28
N ASP A 12 4.72 -3.50 -10.22
CA ASP A 12 4.34 -2.37 -11.04
C ASP A 12 4.38 -1.09 -10.22
N LEU A 13 5.05 -0.09 -10.71
CA LEU A 13 5.23 1.21 -10.07
C LEU A 13 4.58 2.30 -10.92
N TYR A 14 3.45 2.83 -10.45
CA TYR A 14 2.82 4.03 -10.99
C TYR A 14 3.44 5.23 -10.31
N LEU A 15 4.35 5.92 -10.98
CA LEU A 15 5.12 7.00 -10.39
C LEU A 15 4.80 8.33 -11.06
N VAL A 16 4.50 9.34 -10.23
CA VAL A 16 4.44 10.72 -10.70
C VAL A 16 5.87 11.25 -10.75
N PRO A 17 6.32 11.80 -11.90
CA PRO A 17 7.64 12.39 -12.01
C PRO A 17 7.83 13.51 -10.98
N ALA A 18 8.94 13.50 -10.28
CA ALA A 18 9.33 14.61 -9.42
C ALA A 18 9.75 15.83 -10.26
N ASN A 19 9.68 17.04 -9.64
CA ASN A 19 10.14 18.29 -10.28
C ASN A 19 11.68 18.40 -10.32
N ASP A 20 12.35 17.34 -10.81
CA ASP A 20 13.81 17.23 -10.87
C ASP A 20 14.33 16.98 -12.30
N GLY A 21 13.48 17.22 -13.31
CA GLY A 21 13.78 16.89 -14.71
C GLY A 21 13.86 15.39 -14.99
N GLY A 22 13.21 14.57 -14.16
CA GLY A 22 13.16 13.10 -14.31
C GLY A 22 14.43 12.38 -13.86
N LYS A 23 15.33 13.03 -13.12
CA LYS A 23 16.59 12.43 -12.65
C LYS A 23 16.34 11.23 -11.74
N TYR A 24 15.40 11.37 -10.81
CA TYR A 24 15.06 10.29 -9.89
C TYR A 24 14.48 9.07 -10.62
N MET A 25 13.57 9.29 -11.57
CA MET A 25 12.99 8.22 -12.39
C MET A 25 14.06 7.47 -13.18
N ARG A 26 14.98 8.21 -13.84
CA ARG A 26 16.10 7.56 -14.55
C ARG A 26 16.96 6.73 -13.62
N SER A 27 17.33 7.27 -12.46
CA SER A 27 18.10 6.53 -11.45
C SER A 27 17.40 5.24 -10.98
N LEU A 28 16.08 5.26 -10.80
CA LEU A 28 15.31 4.06 -10.45
C LEU A 28 15.33 3.03 -11.59
N THR A 29 15.11 3.47 -12.82
CA THR A 29 15.11 2.60 -14.00
C THR A 29 16.46 1.95 -14.23
N GLU A 30 17.55 2.71 -14.11
CA GLU A 30 18.93 2.21 -14.25
C GLU A 30 19.30 1.18 -13.17
N ARG A 31 18.74 1.33 -11.97
CA ARG A 31 18.97 0.41 -10.83
C ARG A 31 18.03 -0.78 -10.82
N ALA A 32 17.01 -0.78 -11.67
CA ALA A 32 16.08 -1.91 -11.75
C ALA A 32 16.81 -3.16 -12.27
N PRO A 33 16.60 -4.33 -11.65
CA PRO A 33 17.24 -5.55 -12.12
C PRO A 33 16.79 -5.90 -13.55
N ALA A 34 17.73 -6.41 -14.35
CA ALA A 34 17.38 -6.99 -15.63
C ALA A 34 16.39 -8.15 -15.44
N GLY A 35 15.45 -8.33 -16.36
CA GLY A 35 14.50 -9.45 -16.34
C GLY A 35 13.02 -9.06 -16.28
N GLY A 36 12.70 -7.76 -16.31
CA GLY A 36 11.33 -7.28 -16.55
C GLY A 36 10.30 -7.49 -15.45
N ARG A 37 10.70 -7.97 -14.26
CA ARG A 37 9.78 -8.16 -13.12
C ARG A 37 9.41 -6.85 -12.39
N ILE A 38 10.12 -5.76 -12.68
CA ILE A 38 9.78 -4.42 -12.20
C ILE A 38 9.42 -3.60 -13.43
N ARG A 39 8.21 -3.05 -13.45
CA ARG A 39 7.73 -2.19 -14.52
C ARG A 39 7.44 -0.81 -13.96
N PHE A 40 7.85 0.20 -14.72
CA PHE A 40 7.54 1.59 -14.46
C PHE A 40 6.42 1.99 -15.42
N LEU A 41 5.29 2.39 -14.84
CA LEU A 41 4.08 2.70 -15.57
C LEU A 41 3.73 4.18 -15.40
N ASP A 42 3.05 4.73 -16.37
CA ASP A 42 2.56 6.10 -16.30
C ASP A 42 1.54 6.28 -15.17
N PRO A 43 1.53 7.45 -14.51
CA PRO A 43 0.56 7.73 -13.47
C PRO A 43 -0.85 7.71 -14.03
N VAL A 44 -1.80 7.25 -13.23
CA VAL A 44 -3.23 7.29 -13.55
C VAL A 44 -3.92 8.37 -12.72
N PRO A 45 -5.03 8.94 -13.23
CA PRO A 45 -5.83 9.88 -12.46
C PRO A 45 -6.31 9.27 -11.13
N PRO A 46 -6.33 10.03 -10.01
CA PRO A 46 -6.73 9.50 -8.70
C PRO A 46 -8.07 8.76 -8.71
N MET A 47 -9.05 9.27 -9.43
CA MET A 47 -10.39 8.63 -9.52
C MET A 47 -10.39 7.27 -10.22
N GLN A 48 -9.35 6.94 -10.97
CA GLN A 48 -9.20 5.66 -11.67
C GLN A 48 -8.30 4.68 -10.92
N LEU A 49 -7.67 5.12 -9.81
CA LEU A 49 -6.74 4.27 -9.05
C LEU A 49 -7.39 2.98 -8.55
N PRO A 50 -8.57 2.99 -7.88
CA PRO A 50 -9.16 1.75 -7.38
C PRO A 50 -9.40 0.73 -8.50
N ASP A 51 -9.98 1.13 -9.62
CA ASP A 51 -10.26 0.25 -10.76
C ASP A 51 -8.95 -0.26 -11.41
N THR A 52 -7.96 0.63 -11.54
CA THR A 52 -6.66 0.27 -12.09
C THR A 52 -5.92 -0.72 -11.20
N LEU A 53 -5.98 -0.52 -9.89
CA LEU A 53 -5.28 -1.35 -8.91
C LEU A 53 -5.99 -2.67 -8.62
N ASN A 54 -7.31 -2.77 -8.77
CA ASN A 54 -8.10 -3.97 -8.48
C ASN A 54 -7.60 -5.24 -9.20
N ARG A 55 -6.90 -5.09 -10.33
CA ARG A 55 -6.29 -6.20 -11.09
C ARG A 55 -5.02 -6.79 -10.45
N TYR A 56 -4.47 -6.16 -9.42
CA TYR A 56 -3.30 -6.64 -8.70
C TYR A 56 -3.71 -7.49 -7.49
N ASP A 57 -2.72 -8.12 -6.88
CA ASP A 57 -2.93 -8.97 -5.71
C ASP A 57 -2.54 -8.27 -4.41
N LEU A 58 -1.47 -7.47 -4.44
CA LEU A 58 -0.90 -6.79 -3.28
C LEU A 58 -0.65 -5.32 -3.54
N GLY A 59 -1.05 -4.47 -2.60
CA GLY A 59 -0.56 -3.12 -2.43
C GLY A 59 0.60 -3.09 -1.44
N VAL A 60 1.68 -2.40 -1.78
CA VAL A 60 2.92 -2.45 -0.99
C VAL A 60 3.37 -1.07 -0.51
N PHE A 61 3.78 -0.96 0.76
CA PHE A 61 4.32 0.28 1.31
C PHE A 61 5.35 0.02 2.41
N TRP A 62 6.63 0.21 2.08
CA TRP A 62 7.76 0.00 2.99
C TRP A 62 8.65 1.25 3.08
N LEU A 63 8.07 2.39 3.45
CA LEU A 63 8.86 3.60 3.68
C LEU A 63 9.44 3.58 5.09
N PRO A 64 10.78 3.51 5.27
CA PRO A 64 11.40 3.60 6.57
C PRO A 64 11.06 4.95 7.23
N PRO A 65 10.74 4.98 8.53
CA PRO A 65 10.39 6.21 9.24
C PRO A 65 11.64 7.02 9.55
N VAL A 66 12.07 7.85 8.60
CA VAL A 66 13.21 8.77 8.80
C VAL A 66 12.85 10.03 9.59
N HIS A 67 11.54 10.29 9.79
CA HIS A 67 10.99 11.42 10.55
C HIS A 67 9.77 10.97 11.34
N THR A 68 9.40 11.72 12.40
CA THR A 68 8.22 11.43 13.23
C THR A 68 6.95 11.27 12.38
N ASN A 69 6.72 12.14 11.40
CA ASN A 69 5.60 11.99 10.47
C ASN A 69 5.64 10.66 9.70
N GLY A 70 6.82 10.20 9.29
CA GLY A 70 6.97 8.90 8.63
C GLY A 70 6.64 7.73 9.54
N HIS A 71 6.90 7.87 10.84
CA HIS A 71 6.62 6.83 11.82
C HIS A 71 5.11 6.66 12.08
N LEU A 72 4.37 7.76 12.16
CA LEU A 72 2.92 7.77 12.43
C LEU A 72 2.07 7.92 11.16
N THR A 73 2.69 7.76 10.00
CA THR A 73 1.97 8.00 8.74
C THR A 73 0.91 6.94 8.45
N LEU A 74 -0.25 7.41 8.03
CA LEU A 74 -1.28 6.60 7.40
C LEU A 74 -1.55 7.22 6.02
N PRO A 75 -0.82 6.79 4.98
CA PRO A 75 -0.85 7.43 3.67
C PRO A 75 -2.11 7.09 2.88
N ASN A 76 -2.56 7.99 2.02
CA ASN A 76 -3.70 7.77 1.12
C ASN A 76 -3.60 6.46 0.33
N LYS A 77 -2.37 6.07 -0.08
CA LYS A 77 -2.12 4.79 -0.78
C LYS A 77 -2.65 3.57 -0.03
N TYR A 78 -2.61 3.58 1.32
CA TYR A 78 -3.13 2.49 2.12
C TYR A 78 -4.63 2.30 1.87
N PHE A 79 -5.37 3.41 1.91
CA PHE A 79 -6.81 3.41 1.64
C PHE A 79 -7.11 3.07 0.18
N ASP A 80 -6.33 3.61 -0.77
CA ASP A 80 -6.46 3.26 -2.18
C ASP A 80 -6.34 1.73 -2.40
N TYR A 81 -5.41 1.07 -1.72
CA TYR A 81 -5.26 -0.38 -1.77
C TYR A 81 -6.47 -1.13 -1.20
N VAL A 82 -7.00 -0.67 -0.06
CA VAL A 82 -8.23 -1.25 0.52
C VAL A 82 -9.41 -1.06 -0.43
N GLN A 83 -9.59 0.15 -0.97
CA GLN A 83 -10.66 0.44 -1.93
C GLN A 83 -10.52 -0.36 -3.23
N ALA A 84 -9.30 -0.66 -3.64
CA ALA A 84 -9.01 -1.55 -4.77
C ALA A 84 -9.12 -3.06 -4.43
N ARG A 85 -9.49 -3.43 -3.19
CA ARG A 85 -9.61 -4.83 -2.74
C ARG A 85 -8.31 -5.62 -2.85
N LEU A 86 -7.18 -5.00 -2.55
CA LEU A 86 -5.88 -5.66 -2.53
C LEU A 86 -5.58 -6.29 -1.17
N GLY A 87 -4.78 -7.35 -1.16
CA GLY A 87 -3.98 -7.68 0.02
C GLY A 87 -2.96 -6.57 0.28
N ILE A 88 -2.52 -6.40 1.52
CA ILE A 88 -1.63 -5.32 1.92
C ILE A 88 -0.33 -5.88 2.47
N ALA A 89 0.80 -5.34 2.01
CA ALA A 89 2.12 -5.68 2.56
C ALA A 89 2.84 -4.39 2.96
N VAL A 90 3.08 -4.24 4.27
CA VAL A 90 3.63 -3.02 4.85
C VAL A 90 4.79 -3.29 5.79
N GLY A 91 5.56 -2.24 6.07
CA GLY A 91 6.52 -2.22 7.17
C GLY A 91 5.85 -2.03 8.53
N PRO A 92 6.61 -2.13 9.66
CA PRO A 92 6.07 -2.04 11.01
C PRO A 92 5.79 -0.59 11.46
N SER A 93 5.30 0.28 10.59
CA SER A 93 4.76 1.59 10.98
C SER A 93 3.49 1.37 11.80
N PRO A 94 3.36 1.97 13.02
CA PRO A 94 2.34 1.61 14.00
C PRO A 94 0.92 1.58 13.43
N GLU A 95 0.48 2.67 12.81
CA GLU A 95 -0.90 2.82 12.31
C GLU A 95 -1.21 1.83 11.19
N MET A 96 -0.33 1.72 10.19
CA MET A 96 -0.52 0.77 9.08
C MET A 96 -0.47 -0.68 9.55
N ALA A 97 0.47 -0.99 10.46
CA ALA A 97 0.63 -2.33 10.99
C ALA A 97 -0.59 -2.75 11.82
N ASP A 98 -1.12 -1.84 12.65
CA ASP A 98 -2.31 -2.09 13.47
C ASP A 98 -3.55 -2.34 12.58
N LEU A 99 -3.83 -1.46 11.62
CA LEU A 99 -4.95 -1.65 10.70
C LEU A 99 -4.82 -2.93 9.88
N THR A 100 -3.60 -3.25 9.39
CA THR A 100 -3.36 -4.46 8.61
C THR A 100 -3.63 -5.72 9.42
N ARG A 101 -3.23 -5.75 10.70
CA ARG A 101 -3.48 -6.88 11.60
C ARG A 101 -4.94 -6.95 12.04
N ARG A 102 -5.54 -5.82 12.44
CA ARG A 102 -6.92 -5.73 12.94
C ARG A 102 -7.94 -6.23 11.92
N HIS A 103 -7.75 -5.87 10.66
CA HIS A 103 -8.64 -6.27 9.58
C HIS A 103 -8.14 -7.50 8.79
N GLU A 104 -7.02 -8.11 9.21
CA GLU A 104 -6.41 -9.27 8.55
C GLU A 104 -6.20 -9.05 7.05
N LEU A 105 -5.64 -7.87 6.69
CA LEU A 105 -5.53 -7.45 5.29
C LEU A 105 -4.29 -8.02 4.57
N GLY A 106 -3.34 -8.58 5.31
CA GLY A 106 -2.09 -9.04 4.68
C GLY A 106 -0.94 -9.24 5.65
N VAL A 107 0.25 -8.83 5.25
CA VAL A 107 1.49 -9.04 6.00
C VAL A 107 2.13 -7.73 6.48
N VAL A 108 2.73 -7.80 7.66
CA VAL A 108 3.59 -6.76 8.21
C VAL A 108 4.98 -7.35 8.36
N SER A 109 5.99 -6.77 7.69
CA SER A 109 7.38 -7.21 7.86
C SER A 109 7.90 -6.89 9.26
N GLU A 110 8.91 -7.62 9.71
CA GLU A 110 9.52 -7.44 11.04
C GLU A 110 10.18 -6.06 11.15
N ASP A 111 10.86 -5.65 10.11
CA ASP A 111 11.50 -4.34 9.97
C ASP A 111 11.40 -3.83 8.53
N PHE A 112 12.19 -2.81 8.17
CA PHE A 112 12.25 -2.24 6.83
C PHE A 112 13.43 -2.75 5.99
N ALA A 113 14.16 -3.77 6.43
CA ALA A 113 15.24 -4.35 5.66
C ALA A 113 14.68 -5.15 4.45
N PRO A 114 15.31 -5.06 3.27
CA PRO A 114 14.86 -5.79 2.09
C PRO A 114 14.72 -7.30 2.29
N GLU A 115 15.53 -7.88 3.17
CA GLU A 115 15.59 -9.32 3.47
C GLU A 115 14.35 -9.75 4.28
N THR A 116 13.99 -9.01 5.31
CA THR A 116 12.79 -9.29 6.16
C THR A 116 11.50 -9.05 5.40
N ILE A 117 11.45 -8.00 4.56
CA ILE A 117 10.34 -7.76 3.63
C ILE A 117 10.21 -8.95 2.66
N ALA A 118 11.30 -9.42 2.06
CA ALA A 118 11.26 -10.57 1.16
C ALA A 118 10.83 -11.85 1.90
N ALA A 119 11.29 -12.04 3.15
CA ALA A 119 10.89 -13.17 3.98
C ALA A 119 9.38 -13.18 4.25
N SER A 120 8.78 -12.01 4.57
CA SER A 120 7.34 -11.90 4.84
C SER A 120 6.44 -12.25 3.64
N LEU A 121 6.99 -12.19 2.42
CA LEU A 121 6.25 -12.47 1.19
C LEU A 121 6.52 -13.86 0.60
N ARG A 122 7.61 -14.52 0.98
CA ARG A 122 8.12 -15.73 0.31
C ARG A 122 7.09 -16.84 0.25
N ASP A 123 6.38 -17.06 1.36
CA ASP A 123 5.49 -18.20 1.55
C ASP A 123 4.01 -17.82 1.36
N VAL A 124 3.73 -16.58 0.93
CA VAL A 124 2.37 -16.12 0.64
C VAL A 124 1.76 -16.99 -0.46
N THR A 125 0.60 -17.56 -0.17
CA THR A 125 -0.12 -18.46 -1.07
C THR A 125 -1.24 -17.74 -1.84
N ALA A 126 -1.78 -18.38 -2.87
CA ALA A 126 -2.96 -17.86 -3.56
C ALA A 126 -4.20 -17.81 -2.65
N GLU A 127 -4.28 -18.69 -1.61
CA GLU A 127 -5.39 -18.67 -0.66
C GLU A 127 -5.26 -17.49 0.31
N ASP A 128 -4.06 -17.16 0.75
CA ASP A 128 -3.81 -15.95 1.54
C ASP A 128 -4.27 -14.71 0.79
N LEU A 129 -3.87 -14.57 -0.49
CA LEU A 129 -4.27 -13.46 -1.33
C LEU A 129 -5.79 -13.35 -1.48
N ARG A 130 -6.48 -14.48 -1.72
CA ARG A 130 -7.94 -14.49 -1.79
C ARG A 130 -8.59 -14.08 -0.47
N THR A 131 -8.04 -14.53 0.65
CA THR A 131 -8.52 -14.17 1.99
C THR A 131 -8.35 -12.69 2.26
N TRP A 132 -7.18 -12.14 2.00
CA TRP A 132 -6.91 -10.71 2.20
C TRP A 132 -7.78 -9.82 1.30
N LYS A 133 -8.00 -10.21 0.05
CA LYS A 133 -8.90 -9.49 -0.86
C LYS A 133 -10.35 -9.49 -0.35
N ARG A 134 -10.85 -10.61 0.19
CA ARG A 134 -12.17 -10.67 0.85
C ARG A 134 -12.24 -9.80 2.12
N ASN A 135 -11.15 -9.78 2.89
CA ASN A 135 -11.07 -8.95 4.09
C ASN A 135 -11.01 -7.46 3.72
N ALA A 136 -10.27 -7.08 2.69
CA ALA A 136 -10.26 -5.72 2.17
C ALA A 136 -11.65 -5.28 1.69
N ASP A 137 -12.41 -6.14 1.02
CA ASP A 137 -13.78 -5.85 0.62
C ASP A 137 -14.69 -5.58 1.83
N ARG A 138 -14.55 -6.36 2.90
CA ARG A 138 -15.29 -6.14 4.16
C ARG A 138 -14.87 -4.87 4.90
N ALA A 139 -13.59 -4.53 4.88
CA ALA A 139 -13.05 -3.35 5.56
C ALA A 139 -13.29 -2.04 4.78
N ALA A 140 -13.47 -2.10 3.48
CA ALA A 140 -13.56 -0.93 2.61
C ALA A 140 -14.64 0.09 3.00
N PRO A 141 -15.85 -0.28 3.45
CA PRO A 141 -16.85 0.71 3.90
C PRO A 141 -16.43 1.46 5.18
N GLU A 142 -15.69 0.82 6.08
CA GLU A 142 -15.18 1.43 7.30
C GLU A 142 -13.96 2.32 7.01
N LEU A 143 -13.06 1.84 6.16
CA LEU A 143 -11.83 2.52 5.77
C LEU A 143 -12.06 3.37 4.50
N SER A 144 -13.07 4.24 4.53
CA SER A 144 -13.48 5.08 3.41
C SER A 144 -13.57 6.55 3.80
N PHE A 145 -13.42 7.44 2.82
CA PHE A 145 -13.64 8.87 3.02
C PHE A 145 -15.04 9.17 3.57
N GLU A 146 -16.05 8.44 3.13
CA GLU A 146 -17.43 8.61 3.57
C GLU A 146 -17.60 8.25 5.06
N ALA A 147 -16.85 7.27 5.57
CA ALA A 147 -16.84 6.94 6.99
C ALA A 147 -16.23 8.08 7.81
N ASP A 148 -15.07 8.59 7.40
CA ASP A 148 -14.40 9.71 8.06
C ASP A 148 -15.25 10.99 8.01
N ALA A 149 -15.87 11.27 6.88
CA ALA A 149 -16.75 12.43 6.72
C ALA A 149 -17.96 12.36 7.68
N ARG A 150 -18.54 11.18 7.91
CA ARG A 150 -19.63 11.01 8.90
C ARG A 150 -19.15 11.36 10.31
N VAL A 151 -18.03 10.83 10.74
CA VAL A 151 -17.44 11.15 12.05
C VAL A 151 -17.18 12.66 12.19
N GLY A 152 -16.61 13.28 11.16
CA GLY A 152 -16.41 14.73 11.13
C GLY A 152 -17.73 15.53 11.28
N HIS A 153 -18.78 15.12 10.60
CA HIS A 153 -20.13 15.74 10.73
C HIS A 153 -20.73 15.57 12.12
N GLU A 154 -20.57 14.42 12.76
CA GLU A 154 -21.05 14.17 14.11
C GLU A 154 -20.35 15.09 15.12
N ILE A 155 -19.02 15.19 15.05
CA ILE A 155 -18.23 16.09 15.90
C ILE A 155 -18.69 17.56 15.71
N LEU A 156 -18.87 18.00 14.47
CA LEU A 156 -19.34 19.37 14.18
C LEU A 156 -20.73 19.62 14.76
N ARG A 157 -21.66 18.67 14.65
CA ARG A 157 -23.00 18.80 15.26
C ARG A 157 -22.95 18.94 16.76
N GLU A 158 -22.13 18.13 17.44
CA GLU A 158 -21.96 18.20 18.89
C GLU A 158 -21.37 19.55 19.35
N LEU A 159 -20.43 20.09 18.59
CA LEU A 159 -19.80 21.38 18.91
C LEU A 159 -20.76 22.56 18.70
N LEU A 160 -21.62 22.50 17.68
CA LEU A 160 -22.59 23.54 17.38
C LEU A 160 -23.86 23.48 18.24
N ALA A 161 -24.11 22.38 18.94
CA ALA A 161 -25.23 22.22 19.85
C ALA A 161 -24.92 22.72 21.29
N ARG A 162 -23.71 23.17 21.57
CA ARG A 162 -23.26 23.75 22.86
C ARG A 162 -23.37 25.26 22.82
#